data_c60f4e1f1f12a16bd9b4f1ea032a0df4
#
_entry.id   c60f4e1f1f12a16bd9b4f1ea032a0df4
#
_cell.length_a   1.000
_cell.length_b   1.000
_cell.length_c   1.000
_cell.angle_alpha   90.00
_cell.angle_beta   90.00
_cell.angle_gamma   90.00
#
_symmetry.space_group_name_H-M   'P 1'
#
loop_
_entity.id
_entity.type
_entity.pdbx_description
1 polymer ?
#
loop_
_entity_poly.entity_id
_entity_poly.type
_entity_poly.pdbx_seq_one_letter_code
_entity_poly.pdbx_strand_id
1 'polypeptide(L)'
;MSFTRRHLLLGVFAATVGLSAGLAHAQAKKELTIGTTAGSNIEVLRRGIQPQLEQKGYKVKLVEFSDYVQPNHALAQGALDANYFQHVIYLKNFAEKNKLDLADIVQGPIAPLGLYSRKFKSVAEVKEGARIAVPNDPTNLARTFVFLEQFGLVKAKPGVDPLKVTEKDLAENPKKLKFVPLEAAQLPRALDDTDFSVINGNFAISSGLKLTEAVALEKTPDYYLLVAATRTQDKNAPWAADIAAAFKSKFFKDVLDKHFPGYARPAALQ
;
A
#
# COMPACT_ATOMS: atom_id res chain seq x y z
N MET A 1 -69.27 -12.27 -71.19
CA MET A 1 -68.65 -12.79 -70.00
C MET A 1 -67.14 -12.52 -70.08
N SER A 2 -66.70 -11.58 -69.31
CA SER A 2 -65.37 -11.04 -69.40
C SER A 2 -64.49 -11.51 -68.24
N PHE A 3 -63.35 -12.13 -68.49
CA PHE A 3 -62.35 -12.47 -67.48
C PHE A 3 -61.16 -11.55 -67.61
N THR A 4 -60.99 -10.71 -66.60
CA THR A 4 -59.91 -9.78 -66.47
C THR A 4 -58.74 -10.45 -65.74
N ARG A 5 -57.62 -10.58 -66.40
CA ARG A 5 -56.34 -11.05 -65.79
C ARG A 5 -55.67 -9.88 -65.03
N ARG A 6 -55.53 -10.03 -63.76
CA ARG A 6 -54.69 -9.14 -62.92
C ARG A 6 -53.30 -9.75 -62.73
N HIS A 7 -52.29 -9.10 -63.21
CA HIS A 7 -50.90 -9.45 -62.98
C HIS A 7 -50.46 -9.10 -61.58
N LEU A 8 -49.99 -10.07 -60.85
CA LEU A 8 -49.35 -9.90 -59.55
C LEU A 8 -47.85 -9.57 -59.81
N LEU A 9 -47.44 -8.35 -59.52
CA LEU A 9 -46.04 -7.97 -59.45
C LEU A 9 -45.55 -8.26 -58.01
N LEU A 10 -44.74 -9.27 -57.86
CA LEU A 10 -43.99 -9.54 -56.63
C LEU A 10 -42.73 -8.63 -56.59
N GLY A 11 -42.79 -7.59 -55.78
CA GLY A 11 -41.66 -6.77 -55.45
C GLY A 11 -40.82 -7.47 -54.37
N VAL A 12 -39.60 -7.91 -54.73
CA VAL A 12 -38.62 -8.41 -53.77
C VAL A 12 -37.98 -7.22 -53.08
N PHE A 13 -38.38 -6.94 -51.85
CA PHE A 13 -37.73 -5.95 -51.00
C PHE A 13 -36.54 -6.66 -50.31
N ALA A 14 -35.35 -6.46 -50.85
CA ALA A 14 -34.10 -6.89 -50.20
C ALA A 14 -33.82 -5.99 -49.01
N ALA A 15 -34.18 -6.45 -47.82
CA ALA A 15 -33.79 -5.78 -46.56
C ALA A 15 -32.28 -6.05 -46.32
N THR A 16 -31.44 -5.12 -46.67
CA THR A 16 -30.05 -5.06 -46.22
C THR A 16 -30.06 -4.64 -44.76
N VAL A 17 -30.07 -5.63 -43.86
CA VAL A 17 -29.76 -5.43 -42.45
C VAL A 17 -28.25 -5.17 -42.34
N GLY A 18 -27.91 -3.90 -42.33
CA GLY A 18 -26.55 -3.48 -42.02
C GLY A 18 -26.20 -3.90 -40.57
N LEU A 19 -25.36 -4.92 -40.43
CA LEU A 19 -24.68 -5.23 -39.18
C LEU A 19 -23.74 -4.05 -38.87
N SER A 20 -24.27 -3.01 -38.26
CA SER A 20 -23.47 -2.03 -37.53
C SER A 20 -22.99 -2.74 -36.27
N ALA A 21 -21.91 -3.54 -36.39
CA ALA A 21 -21.12 -3.94 -35.23
C ALA A 21 -20.55 -2.65 -34.64
N GLY A 22 -21.31 -2.05 -33.73
CA GLY A 22 -20.85 -0.96 -32.89
C GLY A 22 -19.66 -1.49 -32.12
N LEU A 23 -18.46 -1.15 -32.57
CA LEU A 23 -17.29 -1.18 -31.73
C LEU A 23 -17.60 -0.24 -30.56
N ALA A 24 -18.15 -0.80 -29.50
CA ALA A 24 -18.18 -0.14 -28.22
C ALA A 24 -16.70 0.09 -27.84
N HIS A 25 -16.17 1.23 -28.27
CA HIS A 25 -14.95 1.75 -27.69
C HIS A 25 -15.28 1.93 -26.22
N ALA A 26 -14.82 1.00 -25.38
CA ALA A 26 -14.85 1.19 -23.95
C ALA A 26 -14.20 2.54 -23.73
N GLN A 27 -14.99 3.53 -23.34
CA GLN A 27 -14.53 4.90 -23.16
C GLN A 27 -13.35 4.82 -22.18
N ALA A 28 -12.16 5.20 -22.64
CA ALA A 28 -10.96 5.11 -21.85
C ALA A 28 -11.21 5.83 -20.52
N LYS A 29 -10.99 5.13 -19.41
CA LYS A 29 -11.18 5.67 -18.07
C LYS A 29 -10.35 6.94 -17.94
N LYS A 30 -10.99 8.06 -17.66
CA LYS A 30 -10.34 9.37 -17.53
C LYS A 30 -10.17 9.85 -16.10
N GLU A 31 -10.91 9.27 -15.16
CA GLU A 31 -10.79 9.58 -13.75
C GLU A 31 -10.20 8.39 -13.00
N LEU A 32 -9.22 8.67 -12.11
CA LEU A 32 -8.60 7.69 -11.23
C LEU A 32 -8.73 8.15 -9.78
N THR A 33 -9.31 7.28 -8.96
CA THR A 33 -9.38 7.48 -7.51
C THR A 33 -8.38 6.56 -6.84
N ILE A 34 -7.35 7.13 -6.20
CA ILE A 34 -6.27 6.38 -5.56
C ILE A 34 -6.32 6.61 -4.06
N GLY A 35 -6.49 5.51 -3.31
CA GLY A 35 -6.51 5.52 -1.85
C GLY A 35 -5.11 5.41 -1.26
N THR A 36 -4.87 6.08 -0.15
CA THR A 36 -3.62 6.00 0.59
C THR A 36 -3.85 6.30 2.06
N THR A 37 -2.81 6.17 2.89
CA THR A 37 -2.87 6.59 4.29
C THR A 37 -2.24 7.94 4.50
N ALA A 38 -2.64 8.59 5.60
CA ALA A 38 -2.13 9.88 6.05
C ALA A 38 -0.60 9.94 6.13
N GLY A 39 -0.08 11.14 6.01
CA GLY A 39 1.33 11.45 6.20
C GLY A 39 2.16 11.32 4.93
N SER A 40 3.24 10.56 4.99
CA SER A 40 4.19 10.53 3.89
C SER A 40 3.69 9.86 2.62
N ASN A 41 2.79 8.89 2.73
CA ASN A 41 2.32 8.12 1.58
C ASN A 41 1.51 8.98 0.60
N ILE A 42 0.64 9.88 1.11
CA ILE A 42 -0.11 10.78 0.23
C ILE A 42 0.82 11.79 -0.45
N GLU A 43 1.89 12.24 0.23
CA GLU A 43 2.87 13.15 -0.38
C GLU A 43 3.69 12.46 -1.49
N VAL A 44 4.00 11.17 -1.35
CA VAL A 44 4.63 10.38 -2.42
C VAL A 44 3.74 10.37 -3.66
N LEU A 45 2.44 10.10 -3.50
CA LEU A 45 1.49 10.11 -4.62
C LEU A 45 1.32 11.52 -5.20
N ARG A 46 1.11 12.54 -4.36
CA ARG A 46 0.84 13.91 -4.79
C ARG A 46 2.01 14.52 -5.56
N ARG A 47 3.24 14.28 -5.12
CA ARG A 47 4.43 14.86 -5.75
C ARG A 47 4.97 14.02 -6.90
N GLY A 48 4.89 12.70 -6.77
CA GLY A 48 5.60 11.79 -7.66
C GLY A 48 4.73 11.11 -8.71
N ILE A 49 3.47 10.81 -8.39
CA ILE A 49 2.62 9.98 -9.26
C ILE A 49 1.51 10.79 -9.92
N GLN A 50 0.75 11.55 -9.15
CA GLN A 50 -0.36 12.35 -9.64
C GLN A 50 0.01 13.23 -10.84
N PRO A 51 1.09 14.04 -10.82
CA PRO A 51 1.41 14.91 -11.94
C PRO A 51 1.66 14.16 -13.25
N GLN A 52 2.26 12.98 -13.19
CA GLN A 52 2.54 12.15 -14.35
C GLN A 52 1.27 11.58 -14.98
N LEU A 53 0.31 11.15 -14.13
CA LEU A 53 -0.98 10.65 -14.58
C LEU A 53 -1.84 11.79 -15.17
N GLU A 54 -1.79 12.96 -14.57
CA GLU A 54 -2.49 14.16 -15.10
C GLU A 54 -1.94 14.59 -16.45
N GLN A 55 -0.61 14.52 -16.68
CA GLN A 55 0.01 14.75 -17.99
C GLN A 55 -0.46 13.73 -19.05
N LYS A 56 -0.86 12.53 -18.65
CA LYS A 56 -1.46 11.52 -19.53
C LYS A 56 -2.97 11.73 -19.76
N GLY A 57 -3.55 12.78 -19.18
CA GLY A 57 -4.96 13.15 -19.36
C GLY A 57 -5.92 12.52 -18.35
N TYR A 58 -5.41 11.90 -17.28
CA TYR A 58 -6.27 11.44 -16.19
C TYR A 58 -6.60 12.61 -15.25
N LYS A 59 -7.82 12.59 -14.72
CA LYS A 59 -8.19 13.38 -13.55
C LYS A 59 -7.95 12.49 -12.31
N VAL A 60 -6.99 12.86 -11.47
CA VAL A 60 -6.58 12.04 -10.32
C VAL A 60 -7.17 12.60 -9.04
N LYS A 61 -7.93 11.76 -8.32
CA LYS A 61 -8.43 12.03 -6.97
C LYS A 61 -7.67 11.17 -5.98
N LEU A 62 -7.00 11.81 -5.02
CA LEU A 62 -6.39 11.11 -3.88
C LEU A 62 -7.37 11.08 -2.71
N VAL A 63 -7.53 9.91 -2.09
CA VAL A 63 -8.38 9.69 -0.91
C VAL A 63 -7.51 9.21 0.24
N GLU A 64 -7.52 9.96 1.33
CA GLU A 64 -6.72 9.68 2.51
C GLU A 64 -7.53 8.93 3.57
N PHE A 65 -6.92 7.88 4.12
CA PHE A 65 -7.48 7.07 5.20
C PHE A 65 -6.62 7.19 6.45
N SER A 66 -7.26 7.07 7.61
CA SER A 66 -6.59 7.17 8.91
C SER A 66 -6.03 5.83 9.43
N ASP A 67 -6.33 4.71 8.75
CA ASP A 67 -5.96 3.36 9.18
C ASP A 67 -5.55 2.48 7.98
N TYR A 68 -5.11 1.23 8.27
CA TYR A 68 -4.70 0.28 7.24
C TYR A 68 -5.81 -0.68 6.77
N VAL A 69 -7.00 -0.64 7.38
CA VAL A 69 -8.11 -1.55 7.09
C VAL A 69 -8.99 -1.04 5.94
N GLN A 70 -9.41 0.22 6.05
CA GLN A 70 -10.38 0.81 5.14
C GLN A 70 -9.92 0.87 3.67
N PRO A 71 -8.65 1.18 3.33
CA PRO A 71 -8.25 1.32 1.92
C PRO A 71 -8.47 0.05 1.08
N ASN A 72 -8.26 -1.14 1.66
CA ASN A 72 -8.46 -2.40 0.93
C ASN A 72 -9.93 -2.74 0.76
N HIS A 73 -10.78 -2.45 1.74
CA HIS A 73 -12.23 -2.60 1.59
C HIS A 73 -12.79 -1.63 0.54
N ALA A 74 -12.37 -0.37 0.57
CA ALA A 74 -12.79 0.64 -0.41
C ALA A 74 -12.35 0.25 -1.84
N LEU A 75 -11.14 -0.34 -1.99
CA LEU A 75 -10.65 -0.83 -3.27
C LEU A 75 -11.48 -2.02 -3.77
N ALA A 76 -11.74 -3.01 -2.92
CA ALA A 76 -12.51 -4.19 -3.27
C ALA A 76 -13.96 -3.84 -3.66
N GLN A 77 -14.56 -2.84 -3.02
CA GLN A 77 -15.90 -2.34 -3.29
C GLN A 77 -15.98 -1.43 -4.53
N GLY A 78 -14.86 -1.11 -5.18
CA GLY A 78 -14.81 -0.24 -6.36
C GLY A 78 -14.90 1.26 -6.07
N ALA A 79 -14.85 1.68 -4.81
CA ALA A 79 -14.76 3.09 -4.43
C ALA A 79 -13.40 3.71 -4.76
N LEU A 80 -12.39 2.87 -4.91
CA LEU A 80 -11.05 3.21 -5.39
C LEU A 80 -10.73 2.40 -6.65
N ASP A 81 -9.83 2.91 -7.46
CA ASP A 81 -9.23 2.20 -8.58
C ASP A 81 -7.94 1.51 -8.17
N ALA A 82 -7.14 2.20 -7.39
CA ALA A 82 -5.92 1.68 -6.80
C ALA A 82 -5.76 2.17 -5.37
N ASN A 83 -4.87 1.52 -4.62
CA ASN A 83 -4.36 2.07 -3.38
C ASN A 83 -2.83 1.92 -3.28
N TYR A 84 -2.21 2.76 -2.44
CA TYR A 84 -0.77 2.72 -2.18
C TYR A 84 -0.51 3.08 -0.71
N PHE A 85 -0.34 2.07 0.16
CA PHE A 85 -0.09 2.27 1.59
C PHE A 85 0.54 1.06 2.29
N GLN A 86 0.59 -0.09 1.63
CA GLN A 86 0.86 -1.40 2.21
C GLN A 86 1.99 -2.13 1.48
N HIS A 87 2.75 -2.94 2.19
CA HIS A 87 3.67 -3.89 1.57
C HIS A 87 2.92 -5.16 1.11
N VAL A 88 3.52 -5.91 0.20
CA VAL A 88 2.87 -7.06 -0.43
C VAL A 88 2.45 -8.15 0.57
N ILE A 89 3.18 -8.29 1.69
CA ILE A 89 2.88 -9.27 2.74
C ILE A 89 1.57 -8.90 3.43
N TYR A 90 1.38 -7.62 3.76
CA TYR A 90 0.12 -7.12 4.33
C TYR A 90 -1.04 -7.31 3.34
N LEU A 91 -0.85 -6.89 2.07
CA LEU A 91 -1.86 -7.05 1.02
C LEU A 91 -2.35 -8.49 0.93
N LYS A 92 -1.44 -9.46 0.81
CA LYS A 92 -1.78 -10.88 0.67
C LYS A 92 -2.49 -11.42 1.91
N ASN A 93 -1.95 -11.15 3.10
CA ASN A 93 -2.54 -11.60 4.36
C ASN A 93 -3.94 -11.00 4.57
N PHE A 94 -4.10 -9.70 4.30
CA PHE A 94 -5.38 -9.02 4.44
C PHE A 94 -6.41 -9.52 3.43
N ALA A 95 -6.01 -9.66 2.17
CA ALA A 95 -6.89 -10.12 1.10
C ALA A 95 -7.36 -11.56 1.34
N GLU A 96 -6.47 -12.46 1.73
CA GLU A 96 -6.80 -13.85 2.08
C GLU A 96 -7.79 -13.91 3.27
N LYS A 97 -7.46 -13.23 4.36
CA LYS A 97 -8.29 -13.23 5.58
C LYS A 97 -9.70 -12.67 5.34
N ASN A 98 -9.81 -11.65 4.51
CA ASN A 98 -11.09 -10.97 4.22
C ASN A 98 -11.74 -11.44 2.91
N LYS A 99 -11.17 -12.45 2.21
CA LYS A 99 -11.66 -12.99 0.95
C LYS A 99 -11.81 -11.91 -0.14
N LEU A 100 -10.83 -11.01 -0.24
CA LEU A 100 -10.81 -9.93 -1.22
C LEU A 100 -9.94 -10.35 -2.42
N ASP A 101 -10.37 -10.00 -3.61
CA ASP A 101 -9.65 -10.27 -4.86
C ASP A 101 -8.84 -9.03 -5.29
N LEU A 102 -7.67 -8.87 -4.68
CA LEU A 102 -6.75 -7.75 -4.87
C LEU A 102 -5.38 -8.24 -5.35
N ALA A 103 -4.73 -7.44 -6.18
CA ALA A 103 -3.41 -7.74 -6.73
C ALA A 103 -2.51 -6.50 -6.68
N ASP A 104 -1.22 -6.71 -6.43
CA ASP A 104 -0.19 -5.70 -6.60
C ASP A 104 0.13 -5.47 -8.08
N ILE A 105 0.47 -4.23 -8.43
CA ILE A 105 0.85 -3.83 -9.81
C ILE A 105 2.28 -3.29 -9.91
N VAL A 106 2.80 -2.69 -8.86
CA VAL A 106 4.17 -2.13 -8.83
C VAL A 106 4.63 -1.91 -7.39
N GLN A 107 5.94 -2.08 -7.16
CA GLN A 107 6.58 -1.65 -5.92
C GLN A 107 6.92 -0.16 -5.94
N GLY A 108 6.86 0.46 -4.77
CA GLY A 108 7.27 1.83 -4.50
C GLY A 108 8.03 1.97 -3.19
N PRO A 109 8.49 3.17 -2.85
CA PRO A 109 9.26 3.42 -1.64
C PRO A 109 8.44 3.24 -0.36
N ILE A 110 9.17 3.08 0.76
CA ILE A 110 8.58 3.04 2.10
C ILE A 110 9.42 3.87 3.07
N ALA A 111 8.76 4.61 3.95
CA ALA A 111 9.40 5.13 5.15
C ALA A 111 9.65 3.97 6.13
N PRO A 112 10.89 3.77 6.64
CA PRO A 112 11.24 2.65 7.49
C PRO A 112 10.46 2.66 8.82
N LEU A 113 10.38 1.50 9.48
CA LEU A 113 9.99 1.44 10.88
C LEU A 113 11.01 2.18 11.73
N GLY A 114 10.53 2.83 12.80
CA GLY A 114 11.40 3.42 13.80
C GLY A 114 11.01 3.00 15.20
N LEU A 115 12.01 2.76 16.04
CA LEU A 115 11.85 2.70 17.50
C LEU A 115 11.96 4.12 18.02
N TYR A 116 10.92 4.62 18.65
CA TYR A 116 10.86 5.97 19.20
C TYR A 116 10.70 5.94 20.72
N SER A 117 11.17 6.99 21.37
CA SER A 117 10.97 7.21 22.81
C SER A 117 10.98 8.71 23.14
N ARG A 118 10.16 9.12 24.10
CA ARG A 118 10.27 10.45 24.70
C ARG A 118 11.29 10.52 25.83
N LYS A 119 11.68 9.35 26.37
CA LYS A 119 12.51 9.22 27.58
C LYS A 119 13.98 8.89 27.28
N PHE A 120 14.20 8.09 26.23
CA PHE A 120 15.50 7.47 25.94
C PHE A 120 16.00 7.85 24.55
N LYS A 121 17.32 7.88 24.38
CA LYS A 121 17.96 8.35 23.13
C LYS A 121 18.73 7.23 22.39
N SER A 122 18.93 6.10 23.02
CA SER A 122 19.65 4.98 22.42
C SER A 122 19.06 3.62 22.80
N VAL A 123 19.30 2.61 21.97
CA VAL A 123 18.92 1.21 22.27
C VAL A 123 19.61 0.68 23.53
N ALA A 124 20.82 1.17 23.83
CA ALA A 124 21.56 0.78 25.03
C ALA A 124 20.84 1.15 26.33
N GLU A 125 19.96 2.15 26.29
CA GLU A 125 19.17 2.61 27.43
C GLU A 125 17.91 1.79 27.69
N VAL A 126 17.59 0.79 26.86
CA VAL A 126 16.45 -0.11 27.06
C VAL A 126 16.67 -0.91 28.34
N LYS A 127 15.80 -0.70 29.32
CA LYS A 127 15.88 -1.35 30.64
C LYS A 127 15.12 -2.67 30.66
N GLU A 128 15.44 -3.52 31.64
CA GLU A 128 14.64 -4.71 31.92
C GLU A 128 13.18 -4.33 32.25
N GLY A 129 12.23 -5.07 31.68
CA GLY A 129 10.80 -4.84 31.85
C GLY A 129 10.25 -3.63 31.10
N ALA A 130 11.03 -2.97 30.23
CA ALA A 130 10.57 -1.84 29.44
C ALA A 130 9.32 -2.21 28.63
N ARG A 131 8.38 -1.27 28.57
CA ARG A 131 7.13 -1.40 27.80
C ARG A 131 7.35 -0.83 26.41
N ILE A 132 7.07 -1.64 25.39
CA ILE A 132 7.20 -1.26 23.98
C ILE A 132 5.83 -1.40 23.30
N ALA A 133 5.26 -0.30 22.83
CA ALA A 133 4.08 -0.34 21.97
C ALA A 133 4.45 -0.87 20.58
N VAL A 134 3.64 -1.77 20.03
CA VAL A 134 3.89 -2.45 18.75
C VAL A 134 2.60 -2.54 17.93
N PRO A 135 2.69 -2.63 16.58
CA PRO A 135 1.50 -2.85 15.74
C PRO A 135 0.77 -4.15 16.12
N ASN A 136 -0.56 -4.14 16.08
CA ASN A 136 -1.37 -5.33 16.41
C ASN A 136 -1.74 -6.17 15.18
N ASP A 137 -1.53 -5.68 13.96
CA ASP A 137 -1.73 -6.50 12.78
C ASP A 137 -0.60 -7.54 12.63
N PRO A 138 -0.92 -8.77 12.21
CA PRO A 138 0.04 -9.88 12.26
C PRO A 138 1.33 -9.61 11.47
N THR A 139 1.24 -8.90 10.34
CA THR A 139 2.37 -8.74 9.43
C THR A 139 3.34 -7.64 9.89
N ASN A 140 2.82 -6.52 10.41
CA ASN A 140 3.68 -5.50 11.01
C ASN A 140 4.18 -5.90 12.41
N LEU A 141 3.43 -6.72 13.15
CA LEU A 141 3.91 -7.31 14.40
C LEU A 141 5.12 -8.22 14.15
N ALA A 142 5.03 -9.14 13.18
CA ALA A 142 6.17 -9.97 12.78
C ALA A 142 7.36 -9.13 12.32
N ARG A 143 7.13 -8.13 11.48
CA ARG A 143 8.14 -7.16 11.04
C ARG A 143 8.80 -6.45 12.22
N THR A 144 8.02 -6.09 13.23
CA THR A 144 8.54 -5.47 14.46
C THR A 144 9.52 -6.38 15.19
N PHE A 145 9.22 -7.68 15.34
CA PHE A 145 10.14 -8.60 15.99
C PHE A 145 11.42 -8.79 15.18
N VAL A 146 11.34 -8.91 13.87
CA VAL A 146 12.51 -8.95 12.98
C VAL A 146 13.35 -7.65 13.11
N PHE A 147 12.69 -6.51 13.20
CA PHE A 147 13.36 -5.23 13.42
C PHE A 147 14.06 -5.16 14.79
N LEU A 148 13.39 -5.57 15.87
CA LEU A 148 13.98 -5.56 17.23
C LEU A 148 15.14 -6.56 17.35
N GLU A 149 15.11 -7.66 16.61
CA GLU A 149 16.21 -8.64 16.54
C GLU A 149 17.47 -8.04 15.92
N GLN A 150 17.36 -7.11 14.98
CA GLN A 150 18.52 -6.40 14.41
C GLN A 150 19.36 -5.67 15.47
N PHE A 151 18.76 -5.36 16.61
CA PHE A 151 19.38 -4.67 17.74
C PHE A 151 19.62 -5.56 18.95
N GLY A 152 19.43 -6.88 18.83
CA GLY A 152 19.63 -7.83 19.92
C GLY A 152 18.64 -7.68 21.08
N LEU A 153 17.50 -7.02 20.86
CA LEU A 153 16.48 -6.82 21.88
C LEU A 153 15.62 -8.08 22.10
N VAL A 154 15.44 -8.86 21.05
CA VAL A 154 14.76 -10.16 21.06
C VAL A 154 15.47 -11.11 20.10
N LYS A 155 15.12 -12.41 20.15
CA LYS A 155 15.55 -13.40 19.16
C LYS A 155 14.44 -14.41 18.92
N ALA A 156 14.11 -14.64 17.66
CA ALA A 156 13.14 -15.65 17.28
C ALA A 156 13.71 -17.07 17.42
N LYS A 157 12.84 -18.06 17.64
CA LYS A 157 13.22 -19.48 17.63
C LYS A 157 13.74 -19.88 16.25
N PRO A 158 14.74 -20.77 16.18
CA PRO A 158 15.22 -21.29 14.91
C PRO A 158 14.08 -21.93 14.08
N GLY A 159 14.06 -21.67 12.78
CA GLY A 159 13.09 -22.26 11.85
C GLY A 159 11.70 -21.60 11.81
N VAL A 160 11.46 -20.57 12.61
CA VAL A 160 10.22 -19.79 12.51
C VAL A 160 10.27 -18.90 11.26
N ASP A 161 9.17 -18.87 10.52
CA ASP A 161 9.03 -17.95 9.37
C ASP A 161 9.07 -16.49 9.87
N PRO A 162 10.06 -15.70 9.47
CA PRO A 162 10.22 -14.31 9.93
C PRO A 162 9.02 -13.42 9.60
N LEU A 163 8.21 -13.79 8.61
CA LEU A 163 7.01 -13.04 8.21
C LEU A 163 5.78 -13.34 9.08
N LYS A 164 5.90 -14.30 10.03
CA LYS A 164 4.80 -14.77 10.88
C LYS A 164 5.17 -14.82 12.37
N VAL A 165 6.36 -14.31 12.75
CA VAL A 165 6.84 -14.30 14.14
C VAL A 165 5.83 -13.59 15.04
N THR A 166 5.52 -14.24 16.16
CA THR A 166 4.72 -13.70 17.26
C THR A 166 5.55 -13.65 18.54
N GLU A 167 5.05 -13.03 19.59
CA GLU A 167 5.74 -13.01 20.90
C GLU A 167 6.00 -14.43 21.45
N LYS A 168 5.11 -15.40 21.17
CA LYS A 168 5.26 -16.80 21.58
C LYS A 168 6.41 -17.53 20.88
N ASP A 169 6.85 -17.00 19.75
CA ASP A 169 7.92 -17.55 18.93
C ASP A 169 9.30 -16.99 19.30
N LEU A 170 9.38 -16.11 20.28
CA LEU A 170 10.65 -15.60 20.77
C LEU A 170 11.35 -16.70 21.60
N ALA A 171 12.61 -16.98 21.24
CA ALA A 171 13.51 -17.82 22.02
C ALA A 171 14.16 -17.03 23.16
N GLU A 172 14.48 -15.76 22.88
CA GLU A 172 15.16 -14.88 23.82
C GLU A 172 14.45 -13.53 23.89
N ASN A 173 14.26 -13.06 25.12
CA ASN A 173 13.85 -11.71 25.47
C ASN A 173 14.66 -11.30 26.71
N PRO A 174 15.99 -11.01 26.52
CA PRO A 174 16.93 -10.86 27.62
C PRO A 174 16.61 -9.70 28.55
N LYS A 175 15.90 -8.70 28.03
CA LYS A 175 15.43 -7.54 28.80
C LYS A 175 14.03 -7.72 29.38
N LYS A 176 13.40 -8.89 29.23
CA LYS A 176 12.01 -9.16 29.67
C LYS A 176 11.04 -8.05 29.23
N LEU A 177 11.20 -7.60 27.96
CA LEU A 177 10.39 -6.55 27.38
C LEU A 177 8.91 -6.92 27.39
N LYS A 178 8.06 -5.92 27.63
CA LYS A 178 6.60 -6.07 27.67
C LYS A 178 6.02 -5.40 26.41
N PHE A 179 5.47 -6.18 25.51
CA PHE A 179 4.88 -5.69 24.28
C PHE A 179 3.43 -5.28 24.51
N VAL A 180 3.05 -4.11 23.97
CA VAL A 180 1.70 -3.54 24.04
C VAL A 180 1.18 -3.40 22.62
N PRO A 181 0.40 -4.39 22.10
CA PRO A 181 -0.14 -4.34 20.74
C PRO A 181 -1.24 -3.28 20.62
N LEU A 182 -1.10 -2.39 19.63
CA LEU A 182 -2.03 -1.29 19.34
C LEU A 182 -2.24 -1.17 17.83
N GLU A 183 -3.36 -0.57 17.42
CA GLU A 183 -3.55 -0.11 16.05
C GLU A 183 -2.39 0.80 15.62
N ALA A 184 -1.86 0.60 14.41
CA ALA A 184 -0.66 1.31 13.94
C ALA A 184 -0.78 2.84 14.03
N ALA A 185 -1.97 3.38 13.78
CA ALA A 185 -2.26 4.81 13.89
C ALA A 185 -2.20 5.35 15.33
N GLN A 186 -2.27 4.48 16.36
CA GLN A 186 -2.22 4.88 17.77
C GLN A 186 -0.80 4.84 18.34
N LEU A 187 0.14 4.19 17.67
CA LEU A 187 1.51 4.00 18.15
C LEU A 187 2.25 5.32 18.47
N PRO A 188 2.10 6.42 17.70
CA PRO A 188 2.71 7.70 18.07
C PRO A 188 2.22 8.24 19.43
N ARG A 189 0.95 8.07 19.74
CA ARG A 189 0.36 8.51 21.02
C ARG A 189 0.79 7.64 22.18
N ALA A 190 1.06 6.35 21.93
CA ALA A 190 1.52 5.42 22.95
C ALA A 190 2.88 5.82 23.56
N LEU A 191 3.63 6.74 22.95
CA LEU A 191 4.87 7.30 23.50
C LEU A 191 4.65 8.04 24.84
N ASP A 192 3.43 8.47 25.15
CA ASP A 192 3.10 9.12 26.41
C ASP A 192 3.01 8.09 27.57
N ASP A 193 2.60 6.85 27.25
CA ASP A 193 2.28 5.81 28.23
C ASP A 193 3.27 4.64 28.26
N THR A 194 4.17 4.55 27.27
CA THR A 194 5.17 3.48 27.17
C THR A 194 6.59 4.02 27.22
N ASP A 195 7.56 3.14 27.35
CA ASP A 195 8.96 3.53 27.33
C ASP A 195 9.45 3.73 25.90
N PHE A 196 8.94 2.89 24.98
CA PHE A 196 9.21 2.95 23.56
C PHE A 196 7.97 2.62 22.75
N SER A 197 7.95 3.02 21.49
CA SER A 197 6.96 2.59 20.51
C SER A 197 7.67 2.27 19.18
N VAL A 198 7.34 1.14 18.57
CA VAL A 198 7.75 0.83 17.19
C VAL A 198 6.69 1.35 16.25
N ILE A 199 7.02 2.39 15.51
CA ILE A 199 6.06 3.16 14.72
C ILE A 199 6.37 3.00 13.23
N ASN A 200 5.35 2.66 12.44
CA ASN A 200 5.43 2.67 10.98
C ASN A 200 5.75 4.09 10.49
N GLY A 201 6.71 4.21 9.56
CA GLY A 201 7.28 5.51 9.18
C GLY A 201 6.26 6.54 8.70
N ASN A 202 5.19 6.13 7.98
CA ASN A 202 4.13 7.04 7.56
C ASN A 202 3.38 7.64 8.77
N PHE A 203 3.07 6.85 9.79
CA PHE A 203 2.41 7.35 11.01
C PHE A 203 3.36 8.15 11.90
N ALA A 204 4.64 7.80 11.94
CA ALA A 204 5.63 8.65 12.61
C ALA A 204 5.64 10.06 11.99
N ILE A 205 5.78 10.15 10.67
CA ILE A 205 5.83 11.42 9.94
C ILE A 205 4.49 12.19 10.07
N SER A 206 3.34 11.51 9.97
CA SER A 206 2.03 12.16 10.10
C SER A 206 1.77 12.72 11.50
N SER A 207 2.42 12.16 12.52
CA SER A 207 2.34 12.65 13.91
C SER A 207 3.37 13.75 14.22
N GLY A 208 4.18 14.18 13.24
CA GLY A 208 5.19 15.21 13.41
C GLY A 208 6.56 14.69 13.85
N LEU A 209 6.73 13.36 14.04
CA LEU A 209 8.03 12.78 14.33
C LEU A 209 8.90 12.74 13.06
N LYS A 210 10.20 12.89 13.23
CA LYS A 210 11.16 12.75 12.13
C LYS A 210 11.85 11.39 12.20
N LEU A 211 12.21 10.84 11.05
CA LEU A 211 12.97 9.60 10.99
C LEU A 211 14.30 9.71 11.74
N THR A 212 14.92 10.90 11.72
CA THR A 212 16.18 11.19 12.44
C THR A 212 16.04 11.28 13.96
N GLU A 213 14.82 11.31 14.49
CA GLU A 213 14.53 11.32 15.92
C GLU A 213 14.32 9.91 16.48
N ALA A 214 14.29 8.90 15.62
CA ALA A 214 14.18 7.52 16.05
C ALA A 214 15.42 7.08 16.82
N VAL A 215 15.21 6.37 17.93
CA VAL A 215 16.25 5.70 18.71
C VAL A 215 16.96 4.64 17.86
N ALA A 216 16.21 4.01 16.97
CA ALA A 216 16.72 3.10 15.95
C ALA A 216 15.79 3.13 14.73
N LEU A 217 16.37 2.99 13.52
CA LEU A 217 15.64 2.83 12.27
C LEU A 217 15.88 1.44 11.68
N GLU A 218 14.86 0.89 11.10
CA GLU A 218 14.91 -0.37 10.37
C GLU A 218 15.82 -0.26 9.14
N LYS A 219 16.63 -1.28 8.91
CA LYS A 219 17.19 -1.56 7.58
C LYS A 219 16.12 -2.35 6.82
N THR A 220 15.26 -1.64 6.12
CA THR A 220 14.06 -2.22 5.52
C THR A 220 14.41 -3.20 4.40
N PRO A 221 14.07 -4.49 4.51
CA PRO A 221 14.23 -5.45 3.42
C PRO A 221 13.27 -5.14 2.26
N ASP A 222 13.67 -5.49 1.04
CA ASP A 222 12.91 -5.21 -0.19
C ASP A 222 11.49 -5.78 -0.20
N TYR A 223 11.25 -6.89 0.50
CA TYR A 223 9.92 -7.50 0.61
C TYR A 223 8.94 -6.70 1.49
N TYR A 224 9.41 -5.69 2.21
CA TYR A 224 8.55 -4.73 2.92
C TYR A 224 8.34 -3.42 2.14
N LEU A 225 8.89 -3.27 0.94
CA LEU A 225 8.57 -2.13 0.09
C LEU A 225 7.07 -2.06 -0.17
N LEU A 226 6.52 -0.83 -0.22
CA LEU A 226 5.10 -0.66 -0.49
C LEU A 226 4.77 -1.10 -1.92
N VAL A 227 3.53 -1.45 -2.14
CA VAL A 227 2.98 -1.74 -3.47
C VAL A 227 1.78 -0.86 -3.76
N ALA A 228 1.65 -0.42 -5.01
CA ALA A 228 0.36 -0.02 -5.52
C ALA A 228 -0.43 -1.28 -5.85
N ALA A 229 -1.69 -1.32 -5.41
CA ALA A 229 -2.58 -2.45 -5.58
C ALA A 229 -3.89 -2.03 -6.25
N THR A 230 -4.52 -2.97 -6.92
CA THR A 230 -5.82 -2.82 -7.58
C THR A 230 -6.66 -4.10 -7.41
N ARG A 231 -7.92 -4.12 -7.86
CA ARG A 231 -8.66 -5.38 -7.99
C ARG A 231 -7.98 -6.26 -9.04
N THR A 232 -7.96 -7.57 -8.84
CA THR A 232 -7.27 -8.51 -9.75
C THR A 232 -7.77 -8.38 -11.19
N GLN A 233 -9.07 -8.17 -11.38
CA GLN A 233 -9.67 -7.96 -12.70
C GLN A 233 -9.14 -6.73 -13.44
N ASP A 234 -8.66 -5.72 -12.71
CA ASP A 234 -8.17 -4.44 -13.25
C ASP A 234 -6.64 -4.43 -13.44
N LYS A 235 -5.95 -5.48 -13.02
CA LYS A 235 -4.48 -5.54 -13.00
C LYS A 235 -3.84 -5.23 -14.37
N ASN A 236 -4.49 -5.64 -15.44
CA ASN A 236 -4.00 -5.46 -16.81
C ASN A 236 -4.67 -4.27 -17.54
N ALA A 237 -5.41 -3.44 -16.82
CA ALA A 237 -6.03 -2.25 -17.41
C ALA A 237 -4.96 -1.23 -17.86
N PRO A 238 -5.17 -0.50 -18.97
CA PRO A 238 -4.20 0.51 -19.44
C PRO A 238 -3.82 1.53 -18.36
N TRP A 239 -4.77 1.99 -17.57
CA TRP A 239 -4.52 2.92 -16.47
C TRP A 239 -3.68 2.31 -15.32
N ALA A 240 -3.79 1.00 -15.07
CA ALA A 240 -2.94 0.31 -14.08
C ALA A 240 -1.49 0.23 -14.57
N ALA A 241 -1.28 -0.01 -15.89
CA ALA A 241 0.04 0.05 -16.51
C ALA A 241 0.63 1.48 -16.45
N ASP A 242 -0.20 2.53 -16.64
CA ASP A 242 0.23 3.91 -16.51
C ASP A 242 0.65 4.26 -15.09
N ILE A 243 -0.09 3.80 -14.06
CA ILE A 243 0.33 3.93 -12.66
C ILE A 243 1.68 3.23 -12.46
N ALA A 244 1.83 1.99 -12.91
CA ALA A 244 3.08 1.25 -12.76
C ALA A 244 4.27 1.93 -13.46
N ALA A 245 4.04 2.52 -14.64
CA ALA A 245 5.06 3.29 -15.36
C ALA A 245 5.46 4.55 -14.59
N ALA A 246 4.50 5.27 -13.99
CA ALA A 246 4.78 6.45 -13.18
C ALA A 246 5.71 6.14 -11.99
N PHE A 247 5.49 5.00 -11.30
CA PHE A 247 6.35 4.54 -10.21
C PHE A 247 7.77 4.13 -10.64
N LYS A 248 8.00 3.88 -11.93
CA LYS A 248 9.32 3.46 -12.47
C LYS A 248 10.05 4.59 -13.18
N SER A 249 9.47 5.78 -13.24
CA SER A 249 9.98 6.89 -14.04
C SER A 249 11.18 7.57 -13.41
N LYS A 250 12.01 8.19 -14.26
CA LYS A 250 13.08 9.09 -13.80
C LYS A 250 12.52 10.28 -13.01
N PHE A 251 11.39 10.84 -13.45
CA PHE A 251 10.73 11.93 -12.71
C PHE A 251 10.44 11.53 -11.26
N PHE A 252 9.91 10.32 -11.05
CA PHE A 252 9.63 9.84 -9.70
C PHE A 252 10.91 9.65 -8.88
N LYS A 253 11.98 9.12 -9.49
CA LYS A 253 13.28 9.03 -8.82
C LYS A 253 13.77 10.42 -8.36
N ASP A 254 13.72 11.42 -9.22
CA ASP A 254 14.16 12.78 -8.90
C ASP A 254 13.31 13.39 -7.75
N VAL A 255 12.01 13.11 -7.71
CA VAL A 255 11.11 13.50 -6.60
C VAL A 255 11.53 12.83 -5.30
N LEU A 256 11.86 11.53 -5.34
CA LEU A 256 12.29 10.79 -4.15
C LEU A 256 13.61 11.32 -3.60
N ASP A 257 14.58 11.59 -4.47
CA ASP A 257 15.88 12.12 -4.08
C ASP A 257 15.75 13.47 -3.37
N LYS A 258 14.85 14.30 -3.88
CA LYS A 258 14.65 15.66 -3.36
C LYS A 258 13.80 15.72 -2.08
N HIS A 259 12.75 14.91 -1.98
CA HIS A 259 11.70 15.11 -0.99
C HIS A 259 11.54 13.98 0.03
N PHE A 260 12.15 12.80 -0.23
CA PHE A 260 11.98 11.60 0.61
C PHE A 260 13.31 10.95 0.97
N PRO A 261 14.26 11.73 1.56
CA PRO A 261 15.53 11.16 2.01
C PRO A 261 15.30 10.11 3.10
N GLY A 262 16.10 9.04 3.08
CA GLY A 262 16.03 7.97 4.07
C GLY A 262 14.92 6.92 3.85
N TYR A 263 14.13 7.05 2.76
CA TYR A 263 13.17 6.00 2.37
C TYR A 263 13.90 4.82 1.75
N ALA A 264 13.47 3.61 2.10
CA ALA A 264 13.83 2.41 1.35
C ALA A 264 13.12 2.43 -0.01
N ARG A 265 13.84 2.00 -1.07
CA ARG A 265 13.38 2.14 -2.45
C ARG A 265 13.62 0.84 -3.23
N PRO A 266 12.76 0.52 -4.22
CA PRO A 266 13.08 -0.52 -5.20
C PRO A 266 14.43 -0.25 -5.90
N ALA A 267 15.15 -1.31 -6.26
CA ALA A 267 16.46 -1.19 -6.91
C ALA A 267 16.44 -0.28 -8.16
N ALA A 268 15.34 -0.30 -8.93
CA ALA A 268 15.17 0.55 -10.11
C ALA A 268 15.08 2.06 -9.80
N LEU A 269 14.93 2.45 -8.53
CA LEU A 269 14.82 3.84 -8.07
C LEU A 269 15.98 4.25 -7.14
N GLN A 270 16.99 3.40 -7.00
CA GLN A 270 18.22 3.66 -6.24
C GLN A 270 19.22 4.55 -7.01
#